data_49adad624dbcd8265a1ee375feed50b4
#
_entry.id   49adad624dbcd8265a1ee375feed50b4
#
_cell.length_a   1.000
_cell.length_b   1.000
_cell.length_c   1.000
_cell.angle_alpha   90.00
_cell.angle_beta   90.00
_cell.angle_gamma   90.00
#
_symmetry.space_group_name_H-M   'P 1'
#
loop_
_entity.id
_entity.type
_entity.pdbx_description
1 polymer ?
#
loop_
_entity_poly.entity_id
_entity_poly.type
_entity_poly.pdbx_seq_one_letter_code
_entity_poly.pdbx_strand_id
1 'polypeptide(L)'
;MFIKQLYTNCLSEAAYYIESNGEAAIIDPLRDIEEYISMAKERKATIKYIFETHFHADFVSGHIDLSNATGAPIIYGPGAKTNFKIENAADGQTYSLGSLTVKAIHTPGHTLENTCYLLIDRKSKPHAIFTGDTLFVGDVGRPDLSSGDMSSEELAGIMYDTLTKKILPLPDDVIVYPAHGPGSSCGKNLGPNTFSTIAEERKNNHALQPQSKEDFITSVTTGLSTAPVYFAVNASINQKGYEAIDIVKTRGLQPLSIEQFKQLAKEDAVILDTRPATEFTESFITGSLFIGLEGRFAEWAGSLLPFDKKIILITPAGKEEETVIRLARVGFDKMSGVLSGGFEAWRNAGEKTDMIIDVEPDELMMDIPHDPNLVIVDVRRAVEHADGHLKGSVNLPLSDMTDVALLAQFEEDENLYVHCGGGYRSVIALSILKREGINNVRNILGGWAKIKEEEKAVIEKDASVLN
;
A
#
# COMPACT_ATOMS: atom_id res chain seq x y z
N MET A 1 -18.62 -23.77 -10.78
CA MET A 1 -17.81 -22.99 -9.83
C MET A 1 -16.70 -22.30 -10.61
N PHE A 2 -16.57 -21.00 -10.44
CA PHE A 2 -15.50 -20.17 -11.01
C PHE A 2 -14.97 -19.27 -9.90
N ILE A 3 -13.66 -19.19 -9.75
CA ILE A 3 -12.96 -18.31 -8.81
C ILE A 3 -11.91 -17.57 -9.59
N LYS A 4 -11.85 -16.25 -9.45
CA LYS A 4 -10.79 -15.41 -10.01
C LYS A 4 -10.20 -14.55 -8.90
N GLN A 5 -8.90 -14.66 -8.70
CA GLN A 5 -8.11 -13.72 -7.92
C GLN A 5 -7.78 -12.51 -8.80
N LEU A 6 -8.09 -11.31 -8.32
CA LEU A 6 -7.76 -10.04 -8.93
C LEU A 6 -6.65 -9.41 -8.09
N TYR A 7 -5.41 -9.58 -8.55
CA TYR A 7 -4.24 -9.17 -7.78
C TYR A 7 -3.72 -7.81 -8.23
N THR A 8 -3.58 -6.88 -7.28
CA THR A 8 -3.11 -5.52 -7.49
C THR A 8 -1.69 -5.34 -6.96
N ASN A 9 -0.71 -5.45 -7.87
CA ASN A 9 0.72 -5.44 -7.51
C ASN A 9 1.16 -4.25 -6.67
N CYS A 10 0.66 -3.03 -6.96
CA CYS A 10 1.09 -1.81 -6.25
C CYS A 10 0.60 -1.71 -4.79
N LEU A 11 -0.36 -2.54 -4.40
CA LEU A 11 -0.87 -2.69 -3.03
C LEU A 11 -0.53 -4.07 -2.45
N SER A 12 -0.02 -4.99 -3.28
CA SER A 12 0.14 -6.41 -2.94
C SER A 12 -1.16 -7.02 -2.41
N GLU A 13 -2.30 -6.58 -2.93
CA GLU A 13 -3.65 -6.90 -2.49
C GLU A 13 -4.35 -7.83 -3.48
N ALA A 14 -5.22 -8.70 -2.98
CA ALA A 14 -6.02 -9.65 -3.74
C ALA A 14 -7.50 -9.57 -3.38
N ALA A 15 -8.31 -9.04 -4.30
CA ALA A 15 -9.76 -9.21 -4.27
C ALA A 15 -10.16 -10.52 -4.96
N TYR A 16 -11.35 -11.04 -4.66
CA TYR A 16 -11.82 -12.30 -5.23
C TYR A 16 -13.22 -12.18 -5.83
N TYR A 17 -13.38 -12.70 -7.05
CA TYR A 17 -14.66 -12.93 -7.71
C TYR A 17 -14.98 -14.42 -7.68
N ILE A 18 -16.12 -14.79 -7.09
CA ILE A 18 -16.59 -16.16 -6.98
C ILE A 18 -17.95 -16.28 -7.68
N GLU A 19 -18.14 -17.32 -8.50
CA GLU A 19 -19.39 -17.50 -9.24
C GLU A 19 -19.85 -18.95 -9.31
N SER A 20 -21.14 -19.12 -9.20
CA SER A 20 -21.83 -20.39 -9.42
C SER A 20 -23.25 -20.16 -9.94
N ASN A 21 -23.61 -20.83 -11.06
CA ASN A 21 -24.98 -20.83 -11.62
C ASN A 21 -25.59 -19.44 -11.81
N GLY A 22 -24.80 -18.47 -12.28
CA GLY A 22 -25.26 -17.10 -12.52
C GLY A 22 -25.40 -16.21 -11.28
N GLU A 23 -24.94 -16.66 -10.12
CA GLU A 23 -24.80 -15.86 -8.91
C GLU A 23 -23.32 -15.64 -8.60
N ALA A 24 -22.92 -14.41 -8.32
CA ALA A 24 -21.55 -14.03 -7.98
C ALA A 24 -21.45 -13.41 -6.59
N ALA A 25 -20.27 -13.53 -5.99
CA ALA A 25 -19.88 -12.81 -4.78
C ALA A 25 -18.51 -12.21 -4.98
N ILE A 26 -18.28 -11.06 -4.35
CA ILE A 26 -16.99 -10.38 -4.32
C ILE A 26 -16.48 -10.40 -2.88
N ILE A 27 -15.19 -10.67 -2.71
CA ILE A 27 -14.51 -10.57 -1.40
C ILE A 27 -13.44 -9.51 -1.50
N ASP A 28 -13.41 -8.60 -0.52
CA ASP A 28 -12.46 -7.50 -0.35
C ASP A 28 -12.25 -6.65 -1.63
N PRO A 29 -13.34 -6.09 -2.24
CA PRO A 29 -13.23 -5.35 -3.48
C PRO A 29 -12.40 -4.07 -3.34
N LEU A 30 -11.57 -3.76 -4.34
CA LEU A 30 -10.98 -2.45 -4.48
C LEU A 30 -12.04 -1.40 -4.84
N ARG A 31 -11.70 -0.13 -4.64
CA ARG A 31 -12.60 1.01 -4.81
C ARG A 31 -13.05 1.24 -6.25
N ASP A 32 -12.30 0.82 -7.25
CA ASP A 32 -12.67 0.83 -8.66
C ASP A 32 -13.46 -0.43 -9.03
N ILE A 33 -14.77 -0.30 -8.94
CA ILE A 33 -15.71 -1.43 -9.01
C ILE A 33 -16.03 -1.92 -10.42
N GLU A 34 -15.60 -1.21 -11.46
CA GLU A 34 -15.98 -1.46 -12.85
C GLU A 34 -15.55 -2.85 -13.34
N GLU A 35 -14.41 -3.36 -12.87
CA GLU A 35 -13.94 -4.69 -13.27
C GLU A 35 -14.87 -5.79 -12.76
N TYR A 36 -15.36 -5.69 -11.51
CA TYR A 36 -16.30 -6.67 -10.94
C TYR A 36 -17.64 -6.66 -11.66
N ILE A 37 -18.17 -5.47 -11.96
CA ILE A 37 -19.44 -5.29 -12.68
C ILE A 37 -19.33 -5.81 -14.11
N SER A 38 -18.25 -5.47 -14.82
CA SER A 38 -18.00 -5.93 -16.19
C SER A 38 -17.88 -7.44 -16.26
N MET A 39 -17.14 -8.03 -15.34
CA MET A 39 -16.98 -9.49 -15.25
C MET A 39 -18.32 -10.19 -15.00
N ALA A 40 -19.14 -9.69 -14.07
CA ALA A 40 -20.46 -10.25 -13.81
C ALA A 40 -21.36 -10.15 -15.04
N LYS A 41 -21.34 -9.02 -15.75
CA LYS A 41 -22.11 -8.81 -16.98
C LYS A 41 -21.69 -9.75 -18.11
N GLU A 42 -20.40 -9.87 -18.39
CA GLU A 42 -19.85 -10.77 -19.42
C GLU A 42 -20.23 -12.23 -19.15
N ARG A 43 -20.20 -12.64 -17.88
CA ARG A 43 -20.51 -13.98 -17.42
C ARG A 43 -22.02 -14.23 -17.20
N LYS A 44 -22.84 -13.18 -17.36
CA LYS A 44 -24.30 -13.22 -17.13
C LYS A 44 -24.65 -13.63 -15.70
N ALA A 45 -23.87 -13.15 -14.74
CA ALA A 45 -24.07 -13.38 -13.33
C ALA A 45 -24.58 -12.11 -12.61
N THR A 46 -25.31 -12.31 -11.51
CA THR A 46 -25.74 -11.25 -10.61
C THR A 46 -24.85 -11.26 -9.37
N ILE A 47 -24.23 -10.14 -9.02
CA ILE A 47 -23.49 -9.99 -7.76
C ILE A 47 -24.52 -9.98 -6.62
N LYS A 48 -24.47 -11.02 -5.80
CA LYS A 48 -25.45 -11.31 -4.74
C LYS A 48 -24.94 -10.91 -3.36
N TYR A 49 -23.63 -10.94 -3.14
CA TYR A 49 -22.99 -10.63 -1.87
C TYR A 49 -21.66 -9.91 -2.09
N ILE A 50 -21.34 -9.01 -1.15
CA ILE A 50 -20.05 -8.36 -1.02
C ILE A 50 -19.56 -8.71 0.38
N PHE A 51 -18.50 -9.50 0.46
CA PHE A 51 -17.89 -9.92 1.72
C PHE A 51 -16.65 -9.08 1.99
N GLU A 52 -16.54 -8.58 3.21
CA GLU A 52 -15.33 -7.94 3.72
C GLU A 52 -14.75 -8.82 4.83
N THR A 53 -13.48 -9.16 4.72
CA THR A 53 -12.81 -9.97 5.74
C THR A 53 -12.58 -9.17 7.03
N HIS A 54 -12.25 -7.90 6.90
CA HIS A 54 -12.01 -6.96 8.02
C HIS A 54 -12.05 -5.51 7.53
N PHE A 55 -11.83 -4.53 8.42
CA PHE A 55 -11.60 -3.15 8.01
C PHE A 55 -10.15 -3.00 7.55
N HIS A 56 -9.93 -3.04 6.24
CA HIS A 56 -8.61 -2.89 5.63
C HIS A 56 -7.96 -1.58 6.03
N ALA A 57 -6.67 -1.64 6.39
CA ALA A 57 -5.89 -0.47 6.78
C ALA A 57 -5.04 0.08 5.62
N ASP A 58 -4.63 -0.77 4.71
CA ASP A 58 -3.71 -0.42 3.62
C ASP A 58 -4.42 0.11 2.35
N PHE A 59 -5.74 -0.10 2.22
CA PHE A 59 -6.55 0.47 1.13
C PHE A 59 -7.98 0.78 1.56
N VAL A 60 -8.66 1.62 0.77
CA VAL A 60 -10.11 1.87 0.90
C VAL A 60 -10.85 0.89 0.00
N SER A 61 -11.67 0.03 0.61
CA SER A 61 -12.48 -0.97 -0.08
C SER A 61 -13.61 -0.33 -0.91
N GLY A 62 -14.01 -0.99 -2.01
CA GLY A 62 -15.09 -0.56 -2.90
C GLY A 62 -16.48 -1.02 -2.49
N HIS A 63 -16.64 -1.55 -1.30
CA HIS A 63 -17.88 -2.21 -0.85
C HIS A 63 -19.13 -1.32 -0.93
N ILE A 64 -19.01 -0.01 -0.60
CA ILE A 64 -20.15 0.92 -0.65
C ILE A 64 -20.55 1.19 -2.10
N ASP A 65 -19.57 1.52 -2.95
CA ASP A 65 -19.83 1.82 -4.36
C ASP A 65 -20.41 0.58 -5.06
N LEU A 66 -19.85 -0.60 -4.79
CA LEU A 66 -20.34 -1.86 -5.37
C LEU A 66 -21.75 -2.22 -4.87
N SER A 67 -22.04 -2.01 -3.58
CA SER A 67 -23.37 -2.20 -3.01
C SER A 67 -24.39 -1.24 -3.63
N ASN A 68 -24.04 0.03 -3.79
CA ASN A 68 -24.90 1.02 -4.44
C ASN A 68 -25.19 0.68 -5.90
N ALA A 69 -24.20 0.19 -6.64
CA ALA A 69 -24.32 -0.16 -8.06
C ALA A 69 -25.11 -1.46 -8.29
N THR A 70 -25.05 -2.43 -7.37
CA THR A 70 -25.59 -3.78 -7.58
C THR A 70 -26.81 -4.10 -6.71
N GLY A 71 -27.02 -3.38 -5.61
CA GLY A 71 -27.99 -3.69 -4.57
C GLY A 71 -27.58 -4.85 -3.66
N ALA A 72 -26.39 -5.41 -3.83
CA ALA A 72 -25.88 -6.51 -3.00
C ALA A 72 -25.58 -6.04 -1.58
N PRO A 73 -25.91 -6.81 -0.51
CA PRO A 73 -25.56 -6.49 0.85
C PRO A 73 -24.05 -6.56 1.07
N ILE A 74 -23.54 -5.66 1.91
CA ILE A 74 -22.19 -5.69 2.43
C ILE A 74 -22.20 -6.54 3.71
N ILE A 75 -21.34 -7.55 3.77
CA ILE A 75 -21.29 -8.52 4.85
C ILE A 75 -19.92 -8.44 5.52
N TYR A 76 -19.93 -8.14 6.82
CA TYR A 76 -18.77 -8.16 7.70
C TYR A 76 -18.91 -9.26 8.75
N GLY A 77 -17.84 -9.55 9.45
CA GLY A 77 -17.82 -10.46 10.59
C GLY A 77 -18.53 -9.93 11.83
N PRO A 78 -18.58 -10.74 12.89
CA PRO A 78 -19.23 -10.38 14.15
C PRO A 78 -18.57 -9.17 14.79
N GLY A 79 -19.38 -8.24 15.28
CA GLY A 79 -18.91 -7.07 16.02
C GLY A 79 -18.45 -5.87 15.18
N ALA A 80 -18.43 -5.99 13.86
CA ALA A 80 -18.15 -4.85 12.98
C ALA A 80 -19.19 -3.73 13.19
N LYS A 81 -18.73 -2.49 13.29
CA LYS A 81 -19.56 -1.31 13.47
C LYS A 81 -19.23 -0.28 12.42
N THR A 82 -20.23 0.16 11.66
CA THR A 82 -20.07 1.12 10.56
C THR A 82 -21.10 2.25 10.65
N ASN A 83 -20.84 3.37 9.97
CA ASN A 83 -21.79 4.45 9.82
C ASN A 83 -22.73 4.24 8.61
N PHE A 84 -22.61 3.15 7.90
CA PHE A 84 -23.46 2.74 6.78
C PHE A 84 -24.07 1.36 7.04
N LYS A 85 -25.01 0.95 6.20
CA LYS A 85 -25.73 -0.31 6.41
C LYS A 85 -24.84 -1.51 6.02
N ILE A 86 -24.69 -2.44 6.93
CA ILE A 86 -24.03 -3.74 6.73
C ILE A 86 -24.89 -4.88 7.31
N GLU A 87 -24.54 -6.10 6.97
CA GLU A 87 -24.97 -7.33 7.64
C GLU A 87 -23.79 -7.90 8.42
N ASN A 88 -23.95 -8.10 9.72
CA ASN A 88 -22.97 -8.79 10.55
C ASN A 88 -23.23 -10.29 10.53
N ALA A 89 -22.36 -11.04 9.86
CA ALA A 89 -22.42 -12.50 9.85
C ALA A 89 -22.14 -13.05 11.24
N ALA A 90 -22.96 -13.97 11.73
CA ALA A 90 -22.63 -14.73 12.93
C ALA A 90 -21.54 -15.77 12.59
N ASP A 91 -20.75 -16.17 13.60
CA ASP A 91 -19.78 -17.27 13.45
C ASP A 91 -20.50 -18.57 13.01
N GLY A 92 -20.09 -19.13 11.89
CA GLY A 92 -20.70 -20.29 11.29
C GLY A 92 -21.89 -20.01 10.37
N GLN A 93 -22.33 -18.76 10.21
CA GLN A 93 -23.41 -18.39 9.29
C GLN A 93 -23.07 -18.77 7.85
N THR A 94 -24.07 -19.22 7.12
CA THR A 94 -23.90 -19.67 5.72
C THR A 94 -24.72 -18.86 4.74
N TYR A 95 -24.14 -18.65 3.55
CA TYR A 95 -24.72 -17.92 2.44
C TYR A 95 -24.76 -18.81 1.19
N SER A 96 -25.91 -18.92 0.55
CA SER A 96 -26.06 -19.71 -0.69
C SER A 96 -25.57 -18.89 -1.90
N LEU A 97 -24.71 -19.49 -2.71
CA LEU A 97 -24.17 -18.88 -3.95
C LEU A 97 -24.31 -19.89 -5.11
N GLY A 98 -25.41 -19.86 -5.80
CA GLY A 98 -25.75 -20.89 -6.81
C GLY A 98 -25.83 -22.29 -6.21
N SER A 99 -24.88 -23.15 -6.60
CA SER A 99 -24.75 -24.51 -6.03
C SER A 99 -23.69 -24.62 -4.92
N LEU A 100 -23.10 -23.49 -4.53
CA LEU A 100 -22.07 -23.40 -3.50
C LEU A 100 -22.64 -22.82 -2.21
N THR A 101 -21.88 -22.99 -1.13
CA THR A 101 -22.16 -22.35 0.15
C THR A 101 -20.90 -21.60 0.62
N VAL A 102 -21.05 -20.34 0.99
CA VAL A 102 -20.01 -19.56 1.68
C VAL A 102 -20.33 -19.56 3.16
N LYS A 103 -19.39 -20.01 3.99
CA LYS A 103 -19.53 -20.06 5.46
C LYS A 103 -18.61 -19.04 6.10
N ALA A 104 -19.16 -18.12 6.88
CA ALA A 104 -18.39 -17.19 7.68
C ALA A 104 -17.76 -17.92 8.88
N ILE A 105 -16.47 -17.72 9.08
CA ILE A 105 -15.72 -18.24 10.24
C ILE A 105 -15.08 -17.02 10.90
N HIS A 106 -15.58 -16.63 12.07
CA HIS A 106 -15.02 -15.52 12.84
C HIS A 106 -13.61 -15.86 13.31
N THR A 107 -12.63 -15.06 12.89
CA THR A 107 -11.20 -15.30 13.08
C THR A 107 -10.49 -14.09 13.67
N PRO A 108 -10.87 -13.63 14.88
CA PRO A 108 -10.24 -12.48 15.51
C PRO A 108 -8.75 -12.71 15.78
N GLY A 109 -7.96 -11.62 15.77
CA GLY A 109 -6.53 -11.65 16.08
C GLY A 109 -5.75 -10.60 15.34
N HIS A 110 -5.90 -10.49 14.01
CA HIS A 110 -5.41 -9.33 13.23
C HIS A 110 -6.27 -8.10 13.55
N THR A 111 -7.58 -8.23 13.40
CA THR A 111 -8.60 -7.31 13.95
C THR A 111 -9.64 -8.11 14.73
N LEU A 112 -10.50 -7.45 15.52
CA LEU A 112 -11.49 -8.14 16.33
C LEU A 112 -12.67 -8.68 15.51
N GLU A 113 -13.07 -8.00 14.43
CA GLU A 113 -14.15 -8.40 13.52
C GLU A 113 -13.68 -9.33 12.41
N ASN A 114 -12.39 -9.60 12.31
CA ASN A 114 -11.81 -10.37 11.21
C ASN A 114 -12.51 -11.71 11.01
N THR A 115 -12.80 -12.06 9.76
CA THR A 115 -13.62 -13.21 9.38
C THR A 115 -13.10 -13.84 8.11
N CYS A 116 -12.80 -15.11 8.15
CA CYS A 116 -12.51 -15.91 6.97
C CYS A 116 -13.82 -16.43 6.34
N TYR A 117 -13.82 -16.55 5.02
CA TYR A 117 -14.97 -17.09 4.26
C TYR A 117 -14.60 -18.44 3.63
N LEU A 118 -15.20 -19.52 4.15
CA LEU A 118 -14.98 -20.88 3.66
C LEU A 118 -15.97 -21.20 2.54
N LEU A 119 -15.45 -21.49 1.36
CA LEU A 119 -16.22 -21.94 0.21
C LEU A 119 -16.41 -23.45 0.25
N ILE A 120 -17.67 -23.89 0.25
CA ILE A 120 -18.08 -25.27 0.30
C ILE A 120 -18.72 -25.64 -1.03
N ASP A 121 -18.28 -26.73 -1.61
CA ASP A 121 -18.76 -27.19 -2.91
C ASP A 121 -20.18 -27.83 -2.85
N ARG A 122 -20.74 -28.16 -4.01
CA ARG A 122 -22.07 -28.81 -4.14
C ARG A 122 -22.17 -30.18 -3.45
N LYS A 123 -21.04 -30.77 -3.04
CA LYS A 123 -20.97 -32.04 -2.32
C LYS A 123 -20.78 -31.84 -0.82
N SER A 124 -20.96 -30.62 -0.34
CA SER A 124 -20.72 -30.22 1.05
C SER A 124 -19.25 -30.40 1.50
N LYS A 125 -18.29 -30.40 0.56
CA LYS A 125 -16.87 -30.51 0.85
C LYS A 125 -16.24 -29.11 0.89
N PRO A 126 -15.46 -28.76 1.92
CA PRO A 126 -14.62 -27.56 1.91
C PRO A 126 -13.71 -27.55 0.67
N HIS A 127 -13.65 -26.43 -0.05
CA HIS A 127 -12.89 -26.30 -1.28
C HIS A 127 -11.80 -25.24 -1.18
N ALA A 128 -12.15 -24.06 -0.69
CA ALA A 128 -11.23 -22.94 -0.54
C ALA A 128 -11.62 -22.09 0.68
N ILE A 129 -10.66 -21.38 1.25
CA ILE A 129 -10.89 -20.42 2.31
C ILE A 129 -10.23 -19.08 1.94
N PHE A 130 -11.00 -18.00 2.04
CA PHE A 130 -10.54 -16.63 1.86
C PHE A 130 -10.22 -16.09 3.23
N THR A 131 -8.93 -15.92 3.51
CA THR A 131 -8.43 -15.74 4.87
C THR A 131 -8.24 -14.30 5.30
N GLY A 132 -8.42 -13.35 4.37
CA GLY A 132 -8.07 -11.97 4.70
C GLY A 132 -6.65 -11.90 5.23
N ASP A 133 -6.50 -11.21 6.34
CA ASP A 133 -5.24 -11.06 7.06
C ASP A 133 -5.10 -12.03 8.26
N THR A 134 -5.96 -13.07 8.35
CA THR A 134 -5.77 -14.14 9.36
C THR A 134 -4.56 -15.02 9.03
N LEU A 135 -4.43 -15.42 7.77
CA LEU A 135 -3.38 -16.34 7.29
C LEU A 135 -2.93 -15.92 5.90
N PHE A 136 -1.64 -15.70 5.74
CA PHE A 136 -0.96 -15.47 4.47
C PHE A 136 -0.20 -16.71 4.02
N VAL A 137 0.31 -16.70 2.80
CA VAL A 137 1.26 -17.73 2.36
C VAL A 137 2.57 -17.55 3.11
N GLY A 138 2.89 -18.50 3.97
CA GLY A 138 4.12 -18.54 4.76
C GLY A 138 4.15 -17.63 5.99
N ASP A 139 3.10 -16.83 6.25
CA ASP A 139 3.04 -15.88 7.36
C ASP A 139 1.60 -15.75 7.91
N VAL A 140 1.42 -14.87 8.90
CA VAL A 140 0.13 -14.43 9.46
C VAL A 140 0.06 -12.91 9.52
N GLY A 141 -1.15 -12.35 9.62
CA GLY A 141 -1.34 -10.91 9.77
C GLY A 141 -0.76 -10.35 11.06
N ARG A 142 -0.31 -9.11 11.02
CA ARG A 142 0.23 -8.39 12.20
C ARG A 142 -0.88 -8.09 13.20
N PRO A 143 -0.66 -8.32 14.50
CA PRO A 143 -1.66 -8.03 15.53
C PRO A 143 -1.65 -6.57 16.03
N ASP A 144 -0.73 -5.72 15.55
CA ASP A 144 -0.49 -4.37 16.08
C ASP A 144 -1.16 -3.23 15.28
N LEU A 145 -1.79 -3.54 14.13
CA LEU A 145 -2.34 -2.52 13.25
C LEU A 145 -3.70 -1.96 13.68
N SER A 146 -4.46 -2.71 14.47
CA SER A 146 -5.83 -2.33 14.91
C SER A 146 -6.12 -2.84 16.31
N SER A 147 -5.33 -2.43 17.28
CA SER A 147 -5.41 -2.92 18.66
C SER A 147 -6.57 -2.31 19.48
N GLY A 148 -7.06 -1.12 19.13
CA GLY A 148 -8.05 -0.43 19.98
C GLY A 148 -7.53 -0.31 21.41
N ASP A 149 -8.28 -0.88 22.36
CA ASP A 149 -7.91 -0.93 23.79
C ASP A 149 -7.09 -2.19 24.16
N MET A 150 -6.83 -3.11 23.21
CA MET A 150 -6.08 -4.35 23.44
C MET A 150 -4.62 -4.22 23.04
N SER A 151 -3.72 -4.92 23.75
CA SER A 151 -2.32 -4.96 23.35
C SER A 151 -2.10 -5.90 22.15
N SER A 152 -0.98 -5.73 21.46
CA SER A 152 -0.57 -6.62 20.35
C SER A 152 -0.41 -8.06 20.81
N GLU A 153 0.07 -8.28 22.04
CA GLU A 153 0.25 -9.59 22.64
C GLU A 153 -1.10 -10.26 22.92
N GLU A 154 -2.10 -9.50 23.38
CA GLU A 154 -3.45 -10.02 23.60
C GLU A 154 -4.09 -10.44 22.27
N LEU A 155 -3.99 -9.62 21.23
CA LEU A 155 -4.47 -9.96 19.89
C LEU A 155 -3.73 -11.15 19.28
N ALA A 156 -2.40 -11.21 19.42
CA ALA A 156 -1.60 -12.37 19.00
C ALA A 156 -2.04 -13.66 19.72
N GLY A 157 -2.35 -13.56 21.00
CA GLY A 157 -2.87 -14.71 21.78
C GLY A 157 -4.24 -15.20 21.29
N ILE A 158 -5.12 -14.29 20.88
CA ILE A 158 -6.42 -14.62 20.26
C ILE A 158 -6.19 -15.23 18.86
N MET A 159 -5.27 -14.67 18.07
CA MET A 159 -4.89 -15.19 16.75
C MET A 159 -4.38 -16.64 16.83
N TYR A 160 -3.53 -16.96 17.80
CA TYR A 160 -3.08 -18.33 18.05
C TYR A 160 -4.25 -19.29 18.24
N ASP A 161 -5.20 -18.93 19.10
CA ASP A 161 -6.39 -19.74 19.36
C ASP A 161 -7.28 -19.88 18.11
N THR A 162 -7.41 -18.82 17.33
CA THR A 162 -8.13 -18.80 16.04
C THR A 162 -7.49 -19.76 15.04
N LEU A 163 -6.20 -19.63 14.81
CA LEU A 163 -5.46 -20.48 13.86
C LEU A 163 -5.52 -21.95 14.26
N THR A 164 -5.23 -22.27 15.52
CA THR A 164 -5.15 -23.66 16.01
C THR A 164 -6.50 -24.34 16.08
N LYS A 165 -7.58 -23.61 16.43
CA LYS A 165 -8.91 -24.21 16.67
C LYS A 165 -9.82 -24.17 15.45
N LYS A 166 -9.65 -23.21 14.53
CA LYS A 166 -10.58 -23.00 13.41
C LYS A 166 -9.97 -23.20 12.02
N ILE A 167 -8.71 -22.82 11.81
CA ILE A 167 -8.08 -22.85 10.49
C ILE A 167 -7.29 -24.13 10.26
N LEU A 168 -6.36 -24.47 11.16
CA LEU A 168 -5.54 -25.65 11.04
C LEU A 168 -6.33 -26.98 11.03
N PRO A 169 -7.52 -27.14 11.66
CA PRO A 169 -8.33 -28.34 11.53
C PRO A 169 -8.99 -28.56 10.16
N LEU A 170 -8.95 -27.59 9.24
CA LEU A 170 -9.51 -27.75 7.90
C LEU A 170 -8.75 -28.83 7.10
N PRO A 171 -9.41 -29.50 6.12
CA PRO A 171 -8.75 -30.50 5.29
C PRO A 171 -7.53 -29.96 4.54
N ASP A 172 -6.56 -30.85 4.31
CA ASP A 172 -5.26 -30.52 3.70
C ASP A 172 -5.36 -29.90 2.32
N ASP A 173 -6.37 -30.31 1.54
CA ASP A 173 -6.59 -29.88 0.15
C ASP A 173 -7.41 -28.59 0.01
N VAL A 174 -7.80 -27.95 1.10
CA VAL A 174 -8.46 -26.64 1.06
C VAL A 174 -7.46 -25.59 0.62
N ILE A 175 -7.82 -24.85 -0.45
CA ILE A 175 -7.01 -23.78 -1.01
C ILE A 175 -7.11 -22.55 -0.11
N VAL A 176 -5.97 -21.95 0.23
CA VAL A 176 -5.87 -20.72 1.02
C VAL A 176 -5.71 -19.55 0.05
N TYR A 177 -6.64 -18.60 0.11
CA TYR A 177 -6.66 -17.35 -0.63
C TYR A 177 -6.57 -16.16 0.32
N PRO A 178 -5.37 -15.59 0.56
CA PRO A 178 -5.17 -14.47 1.47
C PRO A 178 -5.53 -13.12 0.81
N ALA A 179 -5.72 -12.06 1.63
CA ALA A 179 -5.90 -10.70 1.10
C ALA A 179 -4.60 -10.11 0.55
N HIS A 180 -3.44 -10.62 0.96
CA HIS A 180 -2.15 -10.07 0.54
C HIS A 180 -1.17 -11.13 0.05
N GLY A 181 -0.29 -10.68 -0.84
CA GLY A 181 0.88 -11.41 -1.34
C GLY A 181 2.19 -10.70 -1.02
N PRO A 182 3.29 -11.09 -1.72
CA PRO A 182 4.63 -10.58 -1.47
C PRO A 182 4.71 -9.06 -1.48
N GLY A 183 5.34 -8.48 -0.46
CA GLY A 183 5.61 -7.05 -0.36
C GLY A 183 4.58 -6.24 0.42
N SER A 184 3.46 -6.83 0.88
CA SER A 184 2.53 -6.14 1.78
C SER A 184 3.16 -5.83 3.13
N SER A 185 2.77 -4.68 3.70
CA SER A 185 3.15 -4.26 5.05
C SER A 185 2.23 -4.84 6.15
N CYS A 186 1.19 -5.60 5.76
CA CYS A 186 0.26 -6.26 6.70
C CYS A 186 0.82 -7.55 7.32
N GLY A 187 1.95 -8.07 6.83
CA GLY A 187 2.68 -9.19 7.40
C GLY A 187 4.17 -8.92 7.50
N LYS A 188 4.93 -9.85 8.07
CA LYS A 188 6.37 -9.70 8.33
C LYS A 188 7.22 -10.31 7.23
N ASN A 189 6.90 -11.54 6.79
CA ASN A 189 7.69 -12.34 5.85
C ASN A 189 6.80 -13.14 4.91
N LEU A 190 5.93 -12.49 4.14
CA LEU A 190 5.04 -13.18 3.21
C LEU A 190 5.84 -13.96 2.15
N GLY A 191 5.38 -15.18 1.88
CA GLY A 191 5.94 -16.03 0.84
C GLY A 191 5.74 -15.47 -0.58
N PRO A 192 6.40 -16.04 -1.59
CA PRO A 192 6.39 -15.51 -2.95
C PRO A 192 5.08 -15.78 -3.73
N ASN A 193 4.22 -16.65 -3.23
CA ASN A 193 2.98 -17.05 -3.90
C ASN A 193 1.79 -16.25 -3.39
N THR A 194 0.74 -16.13 -4.21
CA THR A 194 -0.50 -15.44 -3.88
C THR A 194 -1.62 -16.39 -3.41
N PHE A 195 -1.39 -17.68 -3.37
CA PHE A 195 -2.27 -18.72 -2.80
C PHE A 195 -1.45 -19.95 -2.41
N SER A 196 -2.01 -20.79 -1.57
CA SER A 196 -1.42 -22.06 -1.10
C SER A 196 -2.51 -23.08 -0.75
N THR A 197 -2.18 -24.06 0.07
CA THR A 197 -3.13 -25.02 0.66
C THR A 197 -2.92 -25.12 2.17
N ILE A 198 -3.92 -25.60 2.90
CA ILE A 198 -3.78 -25.82 4.35
C ILE A 198 -2.61 -26.76 4.66
N ALA A 199 -2.38 -27.78 3.82
CA ALA A 199 -1.23 -28.68 4.00
C ALA A 199 0.12 -27.97 3.85
N GLU A 200 0.22 -27.08 2.85
CA GLU A 200 1.44 -26.28 2.63
C GLU A 200 1.70 -25.31 3.79
N GLU A 201 0.66 -24.64 4.27
CA GLU A 201 0.79 -23.72 5.41
C GLU A 201 1.17 -24.44 6.69
N ARG A 202 0.58 -25.59 7.00
CA ARG A 202 1.00 -26.41 8.16
C ARG A 202 2.47 -26.80 8.10
N LYS A 203 2.99 -27.05 6.90
CA LYS A 203 4.36 -27.52 6.69
C LYS A 203 5.39 -26.41 6.65
N ASN A 204 5.05 -25.30 5.96
CA ASN A 204 6.04 -24.32 5.54
C ASN A 204 5.87 -22.93 6.20
N ASN A 205 4.68 -22.62 6.75
CA ASN A 205 4.44 -21.34 7.37
C ASN A 205 5.19 -21.26 8.71
N HIS A 206 6.11 -20.30 8.81
CA HIS A 206 6.96 -20.18 9.99
C HIS A 206 6.19 -19.84 11.27
N ALA A 207 5.09 -19.10 11.16
CA ALA A 207 4.24 -18.78 12.31
C ALA A 207 3.40 -19.97 12.80
N LEU A 208 3.21 -21.01 11.97
CA LEU A 208 2.40 -22.19 12.28
C LEU A 208 3.21 -23.42 12.67
N GLN A 209 4.53 -23.30 12.76
CA GLN A 209 5.36 -24.42 13.23
C GLN A 209 5.00 -24.79 14.67
N PRO A 210 5.16 -26.07 15.09
CA PRO A 210 4.89 -26.50 16.47
C PRO A 210 5.64 -25.62 17.47
N GLN A 211 4.92 -24.84 18.25
CA GLN A 211 5.44 -23.91 19.25
C GLN A 211 4.41 -23.67 20.35
N SER A 212 4.86 -23.19 21.51
CA SER A 212 3.94 -22.74 22.54
C SER A 212 3.19 -21.46 22.11
N LYS A 213 2.10 -21.16 22.81
CA LYS A 213 1.35 -19.91 22.57
C LYS A 213 2.23 -18.68 22.84
N GLU A 214 3.08 -18.76 23.86
CA GLU A 214 4.02 -17.72 24.25
C GLU A 214 5.09 -17.48 23.17
N ASP A 215 5.63 -18.55 22.58
CA ASP A 215 6.59 -18.45 21.47
C ASP A 215 5.94 -17.83 20.24
N PHE A 216 4.70 -18.24 19.92
CA PHE A 216 3.93 -17.63 18.82
C PHE A 216 3.75 -16.12 19.04
N ILE A 217 3.26 -15.70 20.23
CA ILE A 217 3.07 -14.28 20.56
C ILE A 217 4.39 -13.53 20.33
N THR A 218 5.50 -14.00 20.89
CA THR A 218 6.81 -13.39 20.74
C THR A 218 7.21 -13.28 19.26
N SER A 219 7.02 -14.34 18.48
CA SER A 219 7.43 -14.37 17.06
C SER A 219 6.67 -13.38 16.19
N VAL A 220 5.37 -13.16 16.44
CA VAL A 220 4.53 -12.28 15.62
C VAL A 220 4.51 -10.84 16.10
N THR A 221 4.96 -10.55 17.34
CA THR A 221 5.01 -9.19 17.88
C THR A 221 6.41 -8.57 17.85
N THR A 222 7.47 -9.38 17.72
CA THR A 222 8.86 -8.87 17.72
C THR A 222 9.34 -8.50 16.33
N GLY A 223 10.08 -7.38 16.22
CA GLY A 223 10.74 -6.95 14.98
C GLY A 223 9.77 -6.46 13.90
N LEU A 224 8.60 -5.98 14.29
CA LEU A 224 7.65 -5.35 13.39
C LEU A 224 8.17 -3.95 12.99
N SER A 225 8.05 -3.62 11.71
CA SER A 225 8.29 -2.25 11.24
C SER A 225 7.16 -1.32 11.73
N THR A 226 7.45 -0.04 11.89
CA THR A 226 6.41 0.96 12.17
C THR A 226 5.29 0.87 11.14
N ALA A 227 4.04 0.86 11.60
CA ALA A 227 2.88 0.87 10.71
C ALA A 227 2.85 2.17 9.90
N PRO A 228 2.54 2.12 8.59
CA PRO A 228 2.37 3.32 7.78
C PRO A 228 1.29 4.24 8.37
N VAL A 229 1.52 5.55 8.37
CA VAL A 229 0.62 6.54 8.99
C VAL A 229 -0.80 6.47 8.41
N TYR A 230 -0.93 6.19 7.12
CA TYR A 230 -2.23 6.14 6.45
C TYR A 230 -3.10 4.93 6.84
N PHE A 231 -2.54 3.91 7.47
CA PHE A 231 -3.30 2.71 7.86
C PHE A 231 -4.47 3.05 8.79
N ALA A 232 -4.22 3.85 9.83
CA ALA A 232 -5.27 4.28 10.74
C ALA A 232 -6.35 5.12 10.04
N VAL A 233 -5.96 5.93 9.05
CA VAL A 233 -6.87 6.75 8.26
C VAL A 233 -7.76 5.88 7.39
N ASN A 234 -7.19 4.93 6.62
CA ASN A 234 -7.94 4.05 5.74
C ASN A 234 -8.90 3.13 6.51
N ALA A 235 -8.45 2.52 7.61
CA ALA A 235 -9.33 1.72 8.47
C ALA A 235 -10.52 2.55 8.98
N SER A 236 -10.27 3.81 9.38
CA SER A 236 -11.33 4.75 9.76
C SER A 236 -12.28 5.10 8.60
N ILE A 237 -11.76 5.28 7.38
CA ILE A 237 -12.56 5.53 6.17
C ILE A 237 -13.44 4.31 5.87
N ASN A 238 -12.88 3.10 5.89
CA ASN A 238 -13.61 1.85 5.67
C ASN A 238 -14.72 1.61 6.71
N GLN A 239 -14.52 2.10 7.94
CA GLN A 239 -15.53 2.01 9.00
C GLN A 239 -16.61 3.11 8.91
N LYS A 240 -16.20 4.35 8.58
CA LYS A 240 -17.10 5.51 8.60
C LYS A 240 -17.86 5.72 7.29
N GLY A 241 -17.35 5.17 6.21
CA GLY A 241 -17.81 5.42 4.85
C GLY A 241 -17.03 6.55 4.17
N TYR A 242 -17.22 6.68 2.86
CA TYR A 242 -16.51 7.58 1.97
C TYR A 242 -17.42 8.09 0.86
N GLU A 243 -16.96 9.10 0.13
CA GLU A 243 -17.65 9.68 -1.01
C GLU A 243 -17.58 8.74 -2.22
N ALA A 244 -18.67 8.62 -3.00
CA ALA A 244 -18.72 7.77 -4.18
C ALA A 244 -17.55 8.03 -5.13
N ILE A 245 -16.96 6.97 -5.68
CA ILE A 245 -15.77 7.05 -6.54
C ILE A 245 -16.01 7.94 -7.78
N ASP A 246 -17.21 7.94 -8.35
CA ASP A 246 -17.54 8.77 -9.52
C ASP A 246 -17.51 10.27 -9.20
N ILE A 247 -17.87 10.67 -7.99
CA ILE A 247 -17.78 12.07 -7.53
C ILE A 247 -16.31 12.45 -7.38
N VAL A 248 -15.51 11.57 -6.77
CA VAL A 248 -14.06 11.76 -6.60
C VAL A 248 -13.37 11.86 -7.96
N LYS A 249 -13.70 10.97 -8.90
CA LYS A 249 -13.20 10.99 -10.28
C LYS A 249 -13.58 12.30 -11.00
N THR A 250 -14.85 12.69 -10.93
CA THR A 250 -15.33 13.93 -11.58
C THR A 250 -14.57 15.15 -11.08
N ARG A 251 -14.33 15.25 -9.78
CA ARG A 251 -13.56 16.35 -9.18
C ARG A 251 -12.07 16.25 -9.49
N GLY A 252 -11.48 15.06 -9.35
CA GLY A 252 -10.06 14.81 -9.57
C GLY A 252 -9.62 14.94 -11.01
N LEU A 253 -10.52 14.70 -11.97
CA LEU A 253 -10.26 14.82 -13.41
C LEU A 253 -10.63 16.19 -14.00
N GLN A 254 -11.07 17.15 -13.16
CA GLN A 254 -11.38 18.49 -13.65
C GLN A 254 -10.13 19.13 -14.31
N PRO A 255 -10.19 19.54 -15.60
CA PRO A 255 -9.07 20.22 -16.22
C PRO A 255 -8.90 21.62 -15.62
N LEU A 256 -7.70 21.95 -15.17
CA LEU A 256 -7.34 23.23 -14.59
C LEU A 256 -6.53 24.07 -15.59
N SER A 257 -6.93 25.33 -15.83
CA SER A 257 -6.04 26.27 -16.50
C SER A 257 -4.80 26.56 -15.64
N ILE A 258 -3.75 27.11 -16.23
CA ILE A 258 -2.53 27.52 -15.50
C ILE A 258 -2.87 28.49 -14.36
N GLU A 259 -3.79 29.43 -14.59
CA GLU A 259 -4.21 30.40 -13.59
C GLU A 259 -4.95 29.75 -12.43
N GLN A 260 -5.86 28.80 -12.73
CA GLN A 260 -6.58 28.03 -11.71
C GLN A 260 -5.63 27.16 -10.90
N PHE A 261 -4.68 26.51 -11.57
CA PHE A 261 -3.65 25.70 -10.94
C PHE A 261 -2.78 26.51 -9.99
N LYS A 262 -2.29 27.68 -10.44
CA LYS A 262 -1.52 28.63 -9.61
C LYS A 262 -2.34 29.16 -8.43
N GLN A 263 -3.63 29.41 -8.62
CA GLN A 263 -4.50 29.85 -7.54
C GLN A 263 -4.65 28.79 -6.45
N LEU A 264 -4.93 27.54 -6.83
CA LEU A 264 -5.02 26.42 -5.88
C LEU A 264 -3.69 26.17 -5.15
N ALA A 265 -2.56 26.26 -5.85
CA ALA A 265 -1.24 26.14 -5.24
C ALA A 265 -0.98 27.22 -4.19
N LYS A 266 -1.43 28.47 -4.42
CA LYS A 266 -1.37 29.56 -3.45
C LYS A 266 -2.29 29.35 -2.24
N GLU A 267 -3.37 28.59 -2.41
CA GLU A 267 -4.30 28.16 -1.36
C GLU A 267 -3.80 26.92 -0.60
N ASP A 268 -2.52 26.65 -0.66
CA ASP A 268 -1.86 25.52 0.04
C ASP A 268 -2.25 24.12 -0.47
N ALA A 269 -2.73 24.01 -1.72
CA ALA A 269 -2.89 22.72 -2.36
C ALA A 269 -1.53 22.06 -2.63
N VAL A 270 -1.43 20.76 -2.43
CA VAL A 270 -0.23 19.98 -2.77
C VAL A 270 -0.19 19.80 -4.28
N ILE A 271 0.89 20.23 -4.92
CA ILE A 271 1.19 19.93 -6.32
C ILE A 271 1.82 18.54 -6.33
N LEU A 272 1.11 17.55 -6.85
CA LEU A 272 1.62 16.19 -7.00
C LEU A 272 1.98 15.92 -8.45
N ASP A 273 3.27 15.65 -8.70
CA ASP A 273 3.78 15.25 -10.02
C ASP A 273 3.97 13.74 -10.07
N THR A 274 3.25 13.08 -10.98
CA THR A 274 3.24 11.62 -11.12
C THR A 274 3.90 11.13 -12.40
N ARG A 275 4.61 11.99 -13.10
CA ARG A 275 5.39 11.64 -14.30
C ARG A 275 6.53 10.68 -13.97
N PRO A 276 7.22 10.09 -14.98
CA PRO A 276 8.45 9.32 -14.77
C PRO A 276 9.52 10.14 -14.03
N ALA A 277 10.32 9.48 -13.19
CA ALA A 277 11.36 10.14 -12.39
C ALA A 277 12.37 10.92 -13.26
N THR A 278 12.76 10.38 -14.40
CA THR A 278 13.67 11.02 -15.36
C THR A 278 13.12 12.32 -15.94
N GLU A 279 11.82 12.36 -16.26
CA GLU A 279 11.18 13.58 -16.73
C GLU A 279 11.07 14.63 -15.61
N PHE A 280 10.83 14.17 -14.37
CA PHE A 280 10.77 15.05 -13.22
C PHE A 280 12.13 15.68 -12.93
N THR A 281 13.22 14.89 -12.89
CA THR A 281 14.56 15.43 -12.59
C THR A 281 15.02 16.43 -13.65
N GLU A 282 14.69 16.21 -14.93
CA GLU A 282 14.99 17.16 -16.01
C GLU A 282 14.32 18.52 -15.80
N SER A 283 13.04 18.54 -15.46
CA SER A 283 12.31 19.77 -15.15
C SER A 283 10.95 19.53 -14.51
N PHE A 284 10.61 20.31 -13.48
CA PHE A 284 9.34 20.21 -12.77
C PHE A 284 8.82 21.59 -12.32
N ILE A 285 7.54 21.67 -11.95
CA ILE A 285 6.95 22.89 -11.38
C ILE A 285 7.52 23.11 -9.98
N THR A 286 8.11 24.25 -9.72
CA THR A 286 8.71 24.58 -8.41
C THR A 286 7.71 24.35 -7.28
N GLY A 287 8.12 23.59 -6.26
CA GLY A 287 7.28 23.22 -5.11
C GLY A 287 6.43 21.96 -5.32
N SER A 288 6.56 21.25 -6.46
CA SER A 288 5.93 19.95 -6.65
C SER A 288 6.53 18.89 -5.71
N LEU A 289 5.67 18.03 -5.18
CA LEU A 289 6.06 16.75 -4.64
C LEU A 289 6.01 15.71 -5.76
N PHE A 290 7.07 14.96 -5.93
CA PHE A 290 7.14 13.86 -6.88
C PHE A 290 6.74 12.55 -6.23
N ILE A 291 5.78 11.83 -6.83
CA ILE A 291 5.54 10.40 -6.59
C ILE A 291 5.12 9.80 -7.93
N GLY A 292 6.05 9.23 -8.68
CA GLY A 292 5.78 8.64 -9.99
C GLY A 292 4.81 7.45 -9.92
N LEU A 293 4.01 7.25 -10.96
CA LEU A 293 3.04 6.13 -11.01
C LEU A 293 3.70 4.75 -11.01
N GLU A 294 4.95 4.66 -11.37
CA GLU A 294 5.71 3.42 -11.34
C GLU A 294 6.07 3.03 -9.89
N GLY A 295 6.31 1.76 -9.67
CA GLY A 295 6.68 1.27 -8.34
C GLY A 295 5.54 1.29 -7.31
N ARG A 296 5.85 1.59 -6.05
CA ARG A 296 4.92 1.53 -4.90
C ARG A 296 4.19 2.88 -4.69
N PHE A 297 3.59 3.41 -5.75
CA PHE A 297 2.93 4.72 -5.75
C PHE A 297 1.95 4.91 -4.59
N ALA A 298 1.01 3.97 -4.43
CA ALA A 298 -0.05 4.08 -3.42
C ALA A 298 0.49 4.15 -1.99
N GLU A 299 1.50 3.32 -1.69
CA GLU A 299 2.16 3.31 -0.38
C GLU A 299 2.89 4.62 -0.10
N TRP A 300 3.65 5.14 -1.08
CA TRP A 300 4.35 6.41 -0.88
C TRP A 300 3.38 7.60 -0.84
N ALA A 301 2.32 7.58 -1.65
CA ALA A 301 1.27 8.59 -1.54
C ALA A 301 0.64 8.56 -0.14
N GLY A 302 0.24 7.39 0.35
CA GLY A 302 -0.32 7.20 1.69
C GLY A 302 0.61 7.66 2.82
N SER A 303 1.91 7.43 2.67
CA SER A 303 2.91 7.75 3.70
C SER A 303 3.35 9.21 3.72
N LEU A 304 3.31 9.91 2.59
CA LEU A 304 3.94 11.22 2.43
C LEU A 304 2.95 12.37 2.18
N LEU A 305 1.75 12.08 1.66
CA LEU A 305 0.77 13.13 1.38
C LEU A 305 -0.09 13.44 2.62
N PRO A 306 -0.37 14.73 2.90
CA PRO A 306 -1.28 15.12 3.95
C PRO A 306 -2.74 14.87 3.54
N PHE A 307 -3.53 14.19 4.39
CA PHE A 307 -4.95 13.87 4.13
C PHE A 307 -5.91 15.06 4.22
N ASP A 308 -5.50 16.13 4.85
CA ASP A 308 -6.32 17.33 5.08
C ASP A 308 -6.24 18.34 3.93
N LYS A 309 -5.21 18.28 3.09
CA LYS A 309 -4.99 19.24 1.99
C LYS A 309 -5.65 18.81 0.68
N LYS A 310 -5.96 19.81 -0.16
CA LYS A 310 -6.31 19.59 -1.56
C LYS A 310 -5.09 19.12 -2.34
N ILE A 311 -5.30 18.28 -3.35
CA ILE A 311 -4.25 17.80 -4.25
C ILE A 311 -4.58 18.23 -5.67
N ILE A 312 -3.62 18.85 -6.37
CA ILE A 312 -3.68 19.17 -7.79
C ILE A 312 -2.59 18.40 -8.52
N LEU A 313 -2.91 17.89 -9.71
CA LEU A 313 -2.16 16.82 -10.34
C LEU A 313 -1.41 17.29 -11.59
N ILE A 314 -0.19 16.80 -11.75
CA ILE A 314 0.56 16.77 -13.00
C ILE A 314 0.78 15.29 -13.32
N THR A 315 0.27 14.83 -14.46
CA THR A 315 0.27 13.41 -14.83
C THR A 315 0.94 13.20 -16.17
N PRO A 316 1.45 12.00 -16.45
CA PRO A 316 1.71 11.60 -17.83
C PRO A 316 0.41 11.66 -18.65
N ALA A 317 0.51 12.02 -19.92
CA ALA A 317 -0.66 12.11 -20.80
C ALA A 317 -1.40 10.75 -20.87
N GLY A 318 -2.73 10.78 -20.67
CA GLY A 318 -3.58 9.59 -20.65
C GLY A 318 -3.52 8.75 -19.37
N LYS A 319 -2.86 9.26 -18.31
CA LYS A 319 -2.76 8.60 -16.99
C LYS A 319 -3.53 9.34 -15.89
N GLU A 320 -4.33 10.31 -16.25
CA GLU A 320 -5.09 11.15 -15.33
C GLU A 320 -6.05 10.30 -14.49
N GLU A 321 -6.86 9.47 -15.14
CA GLU A 321 -7.84 8.61 -14.46
C GLU A 321 -7.15 7.55 -13.59
N GLU A 322 -6.10 6.91 -14.09
CA GLU A 322 -5.31 5.96 -13.32
C GLU A 322 -4.75 6.61 -12.05
N THR A 323 -4.23 7.83 -12.15
CA THR A 323 -3.69 8.59 -11.01
C THR A 323 -4.76 8.84 -9.96
N VAL A 324 -5.93 9.34 -10.38
CA VAL A 324 -7.06 9.65 -9.49
C VAL A 324 -7.55 8.38 -8.78
N ILE A 325 -7.72 7.28 -9.50
CA ILE A 325 -8.16 5.99 -8.93
C ILE A 325 -7.14 5.48 -7.92
N ARG A 326 -5.86 5.48 -8.25
CA ARG A 326 -4.81 4.97 -7.35
C ARG A 326 -4.65 5.80 -6.09
N LEU A 327 -4.86 7.11 -6.14
CA LEU A 327 -4.94 7.97 -4.96
C LEU A 327 -6.19 7.67 -4.13
N ALA A 328 -7.34 7.50 -4.77
CA ALA A 328 -8.59 7.17 -4.09
C ALA A 328 -8.52 5.81 -3.37
N ARG A 329 -7.81 4.82 -3.93
CA ARG A 329 -7.58 3.51 -3.28
C ARG A 329 -6.90 3.63 -1.92
N VAL A 330 -6.12 4.68 -1.68
CA VAL A 330 -5.45 4.94 -0.40
C VAL A 330 -5.99 6.16 0.33
N GLY A 331 -7.27 6.50 0.08
CA GLY A 331 -8.04 7.44 0.88
C GLY A 331 -7.91 8.92 0.51
N PHE A 332 -7.21 9.26 -0.59
CA PHE A 332 -7.12 10.65 -1.04
C PHE A 332 -8.29 11.04 -1.94
N ASP A 333 -9.35 11.58 -1.34
CA ASP A 333 -10.54 12.02 -2.04
C ASP A 333 -10.57 13.52 -2.35
N LYS A 334 -9.62 14.31 -1.80
CA LYS A 334 -9.58 15.77 -1.97
C LYS A 334 -8.79 16.23 -3.20
N MET A 335 -8.72 15.40 -4.23
CA MET A 335 -8.17 15.82 -5.52
C MET A 335 -9.05 16.92 -6.13
N SER A 336 -8.42 17.98 -6.65
CA SER A 336 -9.11 19.19 -7.11
C SER A 336 -8.89 19.51 -8.60
N GLY A 337 -8.26 18.59 -9.32
CA GLY A 337 -8.11 18.65 -10.77
C GLY A 337 -6.71 18.35 -11.26
N VAL A 338 -6.58 18.30 -12.60
CA VAL A 338 -5.35 18.00 -13.34
C VAL A 338 -4.97 19.22 -14.17
N LEU A 339 -3.68 19.57 -14.24
CA LEU A 339 -3.18 20.64 -15.10
C LEU A 339 -3.49 20.32 -16.56
N SER A 340 -4.29 21.19 -17.20
CA SER A 340 -4.69 21.03 -18.60
C SER A 340 -3.48 21.14 -19.53
N GLY A 341 -3.26 20.12 -20.37
CA GLY A 341 -2.09 20.00 -21.23
C GLY A 341 -0.80 19.60 -20.48
N GLY A 342 -0.91 19.22 -19.21
CA GLY A 342 0.19 18.68 -18.40
C GLY A 342 1.36 19.63 -18.22
N PHE A 343 2.52 19.10 -17.88
CA PHE A 343 3.74 19.87 -17.65
C PHE A 343 4.17 20.68 -18.88
N GLU A 344 3.94 20.16 -20.09
CA GLU A 344 4.30 20.86 -21.34
C GLU A 344 3.55 22.18 -21.51
N ALA A 345 2.27 22.24 -21.12
CA ALA A 345 1.52 23.49 -21.18
C ALA A 345 2.11 24.54 -20.24
N TRP A 346 2.55 24.12 -19.04
CA TRP A 346 3.22 25.01 -18.07
C TRP A 346 4.53 25.57 -18.64
N ARG A 347 5.38 24.69 -19.18
CA ARG A 347 6.66 25.06 -19.79
C ARG A 347 6.50 26.00 -20.98
N ASN A 348 5.54 25.73 -21.89
CA ASN A 348 5.26 26.52 -23.04
C ASN A 348 4.67 27.92 -22.72
N ALA A 349 4.03 28.06 -21.56
CA ALA A 349 3.57 29.34 -21.04
C ALA A 349 4.69 30.17 -20.41
N GLY A 350 5.93 29.68 -20.34
CA GLY A 350 7.08 30.36 -19.76
C GLY A 350 7.02 30.48 -18.23
N GLU A 351 6.24 29.61 -17.58
CA GLU A 351 6.11 29.59 -16.12
C GLU A 351 7.36 29.00 -15.46
N LYS A 352 7.59 29.37 -14.20
CA LYS A 352 8.80 28.97 -13.45
C LYS A 352 8.87 27.46 -13.24
N THR A 353 10.03 26.89 -13.57
CA THR A 353 10.38 25.49 -13.33
C THR A 353 11.63 25.37 -12.48
N ASP A 354 11.87 24.20 -11.93
CA ASP A 354 13.09 23.81 -11.24
C ASP A 354 13.59 22.47 -11.83
N MET A 355 14.78 22.02 -11.43
CA MET A 355 15.40 20.78 -11.86
C MET A 355 16.19 20.11 -10.74
N ILE A 356 16.51 18.85 -10.90
CA ILE A 356 17.42 18.09 -10.05
C ILE A 356 18.59 17.63 -10.91
N ILE A 357 19.81 17.82 -10.43
CA ILE A 357 21.00 17.36 -11.12
C ILE A 357 21.15 15.86 -10.87
N ASP A 358 21.16 15.08 -11.94
CA ASP A 358 21.51 13.67 -11.91
C ASP A 358 23.03 13.50 -11.99
N VAL A 359 23.60 12.59 -11.19
CA VAL A 359 25.04 12.29 -11.09
C VAL A 359 25.24 10.79 -11.23
N GLU A 360 26.17 10.39 -12.08
CA GLU A 360 26.56 8.98 -12.16
C GLU A 360 27.41 8.56 -10.95
N PRO A 361 27.39 7.28 -10.53
CA PRO A 361 28.16 6.81 -9.37
C PRO A 361 29.65 7.03 -9.46
N ASP A 362 30.25 6.94 -10.64
CA ASP A 362 31.68 7.21 -10.84
C ASP A 362 32.02 8.70 -10.67
N GLU A 363 31.14 9.62 -11.06
CA GLU A 363 31.27 11.05 -10.79
C GLU A 363 31.23 11.33 -9.27
N LEU A 364 30.28 10.68 -8.54
CA LEU A 364 30.28 10.76 -7.08
C LEU A 364 31.62 10.31 -6.48
N MET A 365 32.19 9.20 -6.95
CA MET A 365 33.50 8.73 -6.46
C MET A 365 34.64 9.71 -6.76
N MET A 366 34.51 10.53 -7.81
CA MET A 366 35.46 11.63 -8.09
C MET A 366 35.23 12.85 -7.20
N ASP A 367 33.99 13.17 -6.85
CA ASP A 367 33.67 14.35 -6.05
C ASP A 367 34.01 14.18 -4.57
N ILE A 368 33.81 12.98 -4.00
CA ILE A 368 34.05 12.69 -2.56
C ILE A 368 35.41 13.23 -2.05
N PRO A 369 36.58 13.01 -2.70
CA PRO A 369 37.84 13.51 -2.20
C PRO A 369 38.08 15.01 -2.41
N HIS A 370 37.24 15.71 -3.17
CA HIS A 370 37.48 17.08 -3.63
C HIS A 370 36.46 18.08 -3.09
N ASP A 371 35.29 17.64 -2.63
CA ASP A 371 34.23 18.48 -2.08
C ASP A 371 34.11 18.28 -0.58
N PRO A 372 34.63 19.19 0.27
CA PRO A 372 34.56 19.08 1.71
C PRO A 372 33.14 19.26 2.29
N ASN A 373 32.20 19.81 1.50
CA ASN A 373 30.82 20.03 1.91
C ASN A 373 29.89 18.94 1.35
N LEU A 374 30.45 17.88 0.75
CA LEU A 374 29.68 16.78 0.22
C LEU A 374 29.15 15.90 1.33
N VAL A 375 27.81 15.73 1.35
CA VAL A 375 27.10 14.82 2.25
C VAL A 375 26.34 13.79 1.42
N ILE A 376 26.60 12.51 1.69
CA ILE A 376 25.89 11.40 1.05
C ILE A 376 24.69 11.04 1.91
N VAL A 377 23.49 11.08 1.34
CA VAL A 377 22.24 10.78 2.03
C VAL A 377 21.63 9.50 1.47
N ASP A 378 21.60 8.45 2.28
CA ASP A 378 20.94 7.18 1.95
C ASP A 378 19.51 7.18 2.49
N VAL A 379 18.52 7.24 1.59
CA VAL A 379 17.10 7.26 1.95
C VAL A 379 16.46 5.87 1.99
N ARG A 380 17.26 4.82 2.01
CA ARG A 380 16.79 3.46 2.25
C ARG A 380 16.41 3.26 3.71
N ARG A 381 15.64 2.19 3.99
CA ARG A 381 15.32 1.82 5.37
C ARG A 381 16.60 1.53 6.16
N ALA A 382 16.57 1.74 7.48
CA ALA A 382 17.71 1.50 8.35
C ALA A 382 18.30 0.09 8.23
N VAL A 383 17.45 -0.93 8.04
CA VAL A 383 17.89 -2.32 7.83
C VAL A 383 18.59 -2.52 6.47
N GLU A 384 18.20 -1.79 5.43
CA GLU A 384 18.86 -1.84 4.12
C GLU A 384 20.23 -1.14 4.18
N HIS A 385 20.31 -0.03 4.92
CA HIS A 385 21.56 0.71 5.17
C HIS A 385 22.54 -0.14 5.99
N ALA A 386 22.07 -0.74 7.08
CA ALA A 386 22.89 -1.57 7.96
C ALA A 386 23.49 -2.80 7.25
N ASP A 387 22.77 -3.41 6.30
CA ASP A 387 23.26 -4.55 5.49
C ASP A 387 24.36 -4.16 4.49
N GLY A 388 24.55 -2.86 4.26
CA GLY A 388 25.65 -2.32 3.45
C GLY A 388 25.36 -0.91 2.99
N HIS A 389 26.29 -0.01 3.24
CA HIS A 389 26.20 1.41 2.87
C HIS A 389 27.56 1.97 2.47
N LEU A 390 27.56 3.12 1.82
CA LEU A 390 28.79 3.84 1.49
C LEU A 390 29.34 4.50 2.75
N LYS A 391 30.64 4.32 3.00
CA LYS A 391 31.31 4.90 4.16
C LYS A 391 31.03 6.38 4.31
N GLY A 392 30.58 6.79 5.51
CA GLY A 392 30.27 8.17 5.85
C GLY A 392 28.93 8.67 5.31
N SER A 393 28.09 7.81 4.73
CA SER A 393 26.73 8.20 4.37
C SER A 393 25.84 8.38 5.61
N VAL A 394 24.96 9.37 5.55
CA VAL A 394 23.92 9.62 6.55
C VAL A 394 22.67 8.83 6.13
N ASN A 395 22.12 8.01 7.02
CA ASN A 395 20.86 7.34 6.76
C ASN A 395 19.68 8.20 7.21
N LEU A 396 18.85 8.61 6.27
CA LEU A 396 17.59 9.31 6.50
C LEU A 396 16.49 8.62 5.70
N PRO A 397 15.83 7.59 6.26
CA PRO A 397 14.80 6.84 5.56
C PRO A 397 13.71 7.75 4.99
N LEU A 398 13.27 7.49 3.75
CA LEU A 398 12.24 8.30 3.08
C LEU A 398 10.94 8.39 3.92
N SER A 399 10.59 7.35 4.67
CA SER A 399 9.44 7.35 5.59
C SER A 399 9.51 8.42 6.66
N ASP A 400 10.70 8.84 7.03
CA ASP A 400 10.95 9.75 8.15
C ASP A 400 11.05 11.22 7.69
N MET A 401 11.11 11.46 6.38
CA MET A 401 11.27 12.79 5.78
C MET A 401 10.03 13.70 5.88
N THR A 402 8.92 13.20 6.40
CA THR A 402 7.76 14.03 6.79
C THR A 402 8.01 14.80 8.08
N ASP A 403 9.00 14.41 8.86
CA ASP A 403 9.45 15.16 10.03
C ASP A 403 10.46 16.23 9.61
N VAL A 404 9.99 17.47 9.49
CA VAL A 404 10.82 18.63 9.10
C VAL A 404 12.00 18.85 10.05
N ALA A 405 11.88 18.43 11.33
CA ALA A 405 12.98 18.56 12.29
C ALA A 405 14.20 17.71 11.89
N LEU A 406 13.99 16.57 11.23
CA LEU A 406 15.09 15.73 10.73
C LEU A 406 15.78 16.35 9.52
N LEU A 407 15.10 17.20 8.76
CA LEU A 407 15.70 17.89 7.61
C LEU A 407 16.57 19.09 8.05
N ALA A 408 16.30 19.64 9.23
CA ALA A 408 17.06 20.74 9.78
C ALA A 408 18.51 20.36 10.20
N GLN A 409 18.89 19.08 10.08
CA GLN A 409 20.26 18.66 10.30
C GLN A 409 21.24 19.06 9.17
N PHE A 410 20.70 19.41 7.99
CA PHE A 410 21.49 19.77 6.82
C PHE A 410 21.76 21.28 6.80
N GLU A 411 23.03 21.65 6.59
CA GLU A 411 23.47 23.05 6.53
C GLU A 411 23.27 23.63 5.10
N GLU A 412 23.10 24.94 4.99
CA GLU A 412 22.83 25.60 3.69
C GLU A 412 23.97 25.47 2.67
N ASP A 413 25.22 25.29 3.12
CA ASP A 413 26.40 25.15 2.29
C ASP A 413 26.78 23.70 1.96
N GLU A 414 26.04 22.73 2.48
CA GLU A 414 26.24 21.30 2.16
C GLU A 414 25.71 20.95 0.76
N ASN A 415 26.46 20.09 0.08
CA ASN A 415 26.09 19.48 -1.21
C ASN A 415 25.51 18.09 -0.95
N LEU A 416 24.19 17.94 -1.00
CA LEU A 416 23.55 16.66 -0.68
C LEU A 416 23.49 15.75 -1.91
N TYR A 417 24.17 14.63 -1.85
CA TYR A 417 24.12 13.56 -2.85
C TYR A 417 23.19 12.45 -2.34
N VAL A 418 21.99 12.37 -2.91
CA VAL A 418 20.91 11.53 -2.38
C VAL A 418 20.77 10.26 -3.21
N HIS A 419 20.72 9.10 -2.56
CA HIS A 419 20.48 7.84 -3.22
C HIS A 419 19.49 6.95 -2.45
N CYS A 420 18.94 5.97 -3.17
CA CYS A 420 18.18 4.87 -2.58
C CYS A 420 18.67 3.52 -3.15
N GLY A 421 17.81 2.51 -3.21
CA GLY A 421 18.15 1.21 -3.81
C GLY A 421 18.37 1.24 -5.32
N GLY A 422 17.49 1.95 -6.07
CA GLY A 422 17.48 1.93 -7.54
C GLY A 422 17.06 3.24 -8.23
N GLY A 423 16.94 4.37 -7.50
CA GLY A 423 16.69 5.69 -8.08
C GLY A 423 15.28 6.26 -7.92
N TYR A 424 14.25 5.48 -7.54
CA TYR A 424 12.88 5.98 -7.40
C TYR A 424 12.67 6.76 -6.09
N ARG A 425 12.99 6.17 -4.93
CA ARG A 425 12.83 6.79 -3.60
C ARG A 425 13.68 8.06 -3.44
N SER A 426 14.86 8.11 -4.06
CA SER A 426 15.72 9.30 -4.01
C SER A 426 15.10 10.51 -4.68
N VAL A 427 14.41 10.36 -5.81
CA VAL A 427 13.73 11.47 -6.48
C VAL A 427 12.54 11.97 -5.66
N ILE A 428 11.82 11.08 -4.96
CA ILE A 428 10.78 11.50 -4.00
C ILE A 428 11.42 12.34 -2.89
N ALA A 429 12.49 11.84 -2.27
CA ALA A 429 13.22 12.53 -1.20
C ALA A 429 13.71 13.91 -1.65
N LEU A 430 14.29 13.99 -2.83
CA LEU A 430 14.78 15.24 -3.43
C LEU A 430 13.67 16.25 -3.66
N SER A 431 12.48 15.80 -4.07
CA SER A 431 11.32 16.69 -4.20
C SER A 431 10.85 17.25 -2.87
N ILE A 432 10.95 16.47 -1.78
CA ILE A 432 10.67 16.94 -0.41
C ILE A 432 11.72 17.98 0.02
N LEU A 433 13.02 17.68 -0.13
CA LEU A 433 14.09 18.61 0.20
C LEU A 433 13.95 19.94 -0.52
N LYS A 434 13.68 19.91 -1.84
CA LYS A 434 13.43 21.12 -2.65
C LYS A 434 12.23 21.93 -2.14
N ARG A 435 11.14 21.28 -1.72
CA ARG A 435 9.97 21.98 -1.15
C ARG A 435 10.28 22.66 0.18
N GLU A 436 11.15 22.06 0.99
CA GLU A 436 11.60 22.62 2.27
C GLU A 436 12.72 23.66 2.09
N GLY A 437 13.07 24.02 0.84
CA GLY A 437 14.04 25.06 0.53
C GLY A 437 15.50 24.61 0.46
N ILE A 438 15.77 23.31 0.62
CA ILE A 438 17.11 22.73 0.48
C ILE A 438 17.35 22.50 -1.02
N ASN A 439 18.14 23.40 -1.63
CA ASN A 439 18.26 23.46 -3.09
C ASN A 439 19.53 22.81 -3.64
N ASN A 440 20.57 22.67 -2.83
CA ASN A 440 21.85 22.14 -3.27
C ASN A 440 21.86 20.60 -3.18
N VAL A 441 21.04 19.97 -4.00
CA VAL A 441 20.76 18.54 -3.98
C VAL A 441 21.04 17.90 -5.34
N ARG A 442 21.50 16.64 -5.32
CA ARG A 442 21.82 15.82 -6.50
C ARG A 442 21.26 14.42 -6.33
N ASN A 443 20.78 13.82 -7.41
CA ASN A 443 20.30 12.44 -7.43
C ASN A 443 21.41 11.52 -7.96
N ILE A 444 21.71 10.44 -7.25
CA ILE A 444 22.66 9.44 -7.73
C ILE A 444 21.93 8.39 -8.55
N LEU A 445 22.21 8.34 -9.85
CA LEU A 445 21.57 7.44 -10.81
C LEU A 445 21.82 5.97 -10.47
N GLY A 446 20.75 5.16 -10.56
CA GLY A 446 20.82 3.73 -10.24
C GLY A 446 20.98 3.41 -8.74
N GLY A 447 21.25 4.41 -7.89
CA GLY A 447 21.31 4.28 -6.44
C GLY A 447 22.30 3.22 -5.96
N TRP A 448 21.99 2.60 -4.81
CA TRP A 448 22.85 1.58 -4.19
C TRP A 448 23.20 0.42 -5.10
N ALA A 449 22.30 0.03 -5.99
CA ALA A 449 22.54 -1.07 -6.91
C ALA A 449 23.78 -0.83 -7.79
N LYS A 450 24.00 0.43 -8.20
CA LYS A 450 25.18 0.83 -8.98
C LYS A 450 26.35 1.31 -8.14
N ILE A 451 26.10 2.06 -7.06
CA ILE A 451 27.17 2.54 -6.15
C ILE A 451 28.06 1.40 -5.66
N LYS A 452 27.46 0.27 -5.27
CA LYS A 452 28.23 -0.89 -4.75
C LYS A 452 29.10 -1.60 -5.78
N GLU A 453 28.94 -1.30 -7.08
CA GLU A 453 29.71 -1.85 -8.19
C GLU A 453 30.95 -1.00 -8.49
N GLU A 454 31.05 0.20 -7.94
CA GLU A 454 32.18 1.11 -8.14
C GLU A 454 33.43 0.60 -7.39
N GLU A 455 34.55 0.49 -8.10
CA GLU A 455 35.82 0.01 -7.53
C GLU A 455 36.33 0.87 -6.37
N LYS A 456 36.02 2.18 -6.36
CA LYS A 456 36.42 3.13 -5.31
C LYS A 456 35.46 3.21 -4.15
N ALA A 457 34.29 2.56 -4.23
CA ALA A 457 33.30 2.59 -3.17
C ALA A 457 33.80 1.83 -1.93
N VAL A 458 33.92 2.53 -0.81
CA VAL A 458 34.22 1.91 0.47
C VAL A 458 32.89 1.57 1.14
N ILE A 459 32.62 0.28 1.25
CA ILE A 459 31.36 -0.22 1.83
C ILE A 459 31.57 -0.63 3.27
N GLU A 460 30.68 -0.17 4.13
CA GLU A 460 30.60 -0.53 5.56
C GLU A 460 29.28 -1.25 5.84
N LYS A 461 29.24 -2.00 6.95
CA LYS A 461 28.05 -2.70 7.46
C LYS A 461 27.95 -2.49 8.95
N ASP A 462 26.71 -2.29 9.43
CA ASP A 462 26.44 -2.14 10.85
C ASP A 462 25.96 -3.47 11.44
N ALA A 463 26.70 -4.02 12.39
CA ALA A 463 26.34 -5.30 13.00
C ALA A 463 25.14 -5.22 13.98
N SER A 464 24.79 -4.02 14.47
CA SER A 464 23.84 -3.83 15.57
C SER A 464 22.35 -3.85 15.16
N VAL A 465 22.03 -3.81 13.88
CA VAL A 465 20.64 -3.73 13.37
C VAL A 465 20.16 -5.06 12.77
N LEU A 466 21.07 -6.02 12.63
CA LEU A 466 20.80 -7.33 12.00
C LEU A 466 20.54 -8.47 13.00
N ASN A 467 20.50 -8.18 14.31
CA ASN A 467 20.29 -9.17 15.38
C ASN A 467 18.88 -9.07 15.97
#